data_56c50898887b259c5c55b592e83f1692
#
_entry.id   56c50898887b259c5c55b592e83f1692
#
_cell.length_a   1.000
_cell.length_b   1.000
_cell.length_c   1.000
_cell.angle_alpha   90.00
_cell.angle_beta   90.00
_cell.angle_gamma   90.00
#
_symmetry.space_group_name_H-M   'P 1'
#
loop_
_entity.id
_entity.type
_entity.pdbx_description
1 polymer ?
#
loop_
_entity_poly.entity_id
_entity_poly.type
_entity_poly.pdbx_seq_one_letter_code
_entity_poly.pdbx_strand_id
1 'polypeptide(L)'
;MPDPASRAQAGDIDQHSVVVDPLAYQWRHTTWQGRPWNEAVIYELHVGALGGFLAVEQHLAHLVELGVTAIELMPIAQFPGERNWGYDGVLLYAPQASYGSPEQLKHLIDTAHGLGLAVILDVVYNHFGPDGNYLHRYAKGFFREDRHTPWGAAIDFRRREVRDFFIDNALMWLLEYRFDGLRLDAVHAIEDPDFLQELAQRVRQQADPSRHVWLMVENEHNQASLLEQGYDAQWNDDGHNALHVLLTGETDAYYADYAHNPTEQLARCLSQGFVFQGHINRHGEQRGEPSGHLPPSAFVLFLQNHDQIGNRAFGERLHQLANPEALKAATVLLLLSPMIPLMFMGDEFAAEQPFLFFTSHHGELARLVREGRRNEFAAFSAFADPDKRERIPDPNAAQTFEVLRPALTSTEPSATHELYRQLLQVRHRHIIPHLPGTQALDAEVLGTGAVSASWRLGNGSELRIDLNLSARPVSHTPPAVATLLFEQPPGSGQQLDQGTLPPYCALVSLTAAAPLLPLDGERQ
;
A
#
# COMPACT_ATOMS: atom_id res chain seq x y z
N MET A 1 33.81 6.68 -7.27
CA MET A 1 32.63 5.82 -7.02
C MET A 1 32.23 6.03 -5.57
N PRO A 2 30.95 6.27 -5.29
CA PRO A 2 30.48 6.38 -3.93
C PRO A 2 30.61 5.04 -3.18
N ASP A 3 30.62 5.12 -1.85
CA ASP A 3 30.52 3.94 -0.99
C ASP A 3 29.08 3.39 -1.05
N PRO A 4 28.86 2.09 -1.32
CA PRO A 4 27.52 1.51 -1.37
C PRO A 4 26.77 1.60 -0.03
N ALA A 5 27.47 1.74 1.08
CA ALA A 5 26.91 1.98 2.41
C ALA A 5 27.01 3.46 2.84
N SER A 6 27.16 4.38 1.87
CA SER A 6 27.16 5.82 2.15
C SER A 6 25.88 6.24 2.88
N ARG A 7 26.03 7.05 3.93
CA ARG A 7 24.94 7.52 4.78
C ARG A 7 24.30 8.83 4.30
N ALA A 8 25.00 9.55 3.43
CA ALA A 8 24.53 10.73 2.71
C ALA A 8 25.45 11.05 1.54
N GLN A 9 24.90 11.72 0.54
CA GLN A 9 25.65 12.25 -0.60
C GLN A 9 25.66 13.78 -0.57
N ALA A 10 26.75 14.39 -1.06
CA ALA A 10 26.85 15.85 -1.18
C ALA A 10 25.93 16.42 -2.29
N GLY A 11 25.29 15.55 -3.05
CA GLY A 11 24.39 15.83 -4.14
C GLY A 11 24.01 14.53 -4.87
N ASP A 12 24.27 14.44 -6.17
CA ASP A 12 23.91 13.25 -6.96
C ASP A 12 24.83 12.04 -6.67
N ILE A 13 24.47 10.88 -7.24
CA ILE A 13 25.12 9.57 -7.06
C ILE A 13 26.61 9.54 -7.41
N ASP A 14 27.10 10.46 -8.24
CA ASP A 14 28.50 10.55 -8.66
C ASP A 14 29.35 11.47 -7.77
N GLN A 15 28.71 12.15 -6.81
CA GLN A 15 29.37 13.07 -5.90
C GLN A 15 29.96 12.38 -4.66
N HIS A 16 30.48 13.18 -3.75
CA HIS A 16 31.16 12.66 -2.55
C HIS A 16 30.16 12.13 -1.52
N SER A 17 30.51 11.01 -0.91
CA SER A 17 29.82 10.54 0.30
C SER A 17 30.14 11.49 1.47
N VAL A 18 29.12 11.83 2.24
CA VAL A 18 29.21 12.70 3.41
C VAL A 18 29.30 11.83 4.67
N VAL A 19 30.25 12.17 5.54
CA VAL A 19 30.34 11.53 6.86
C VAL A 19 29.21 12.05 7.74
N VAL A 20 28.38 11.15 8.22
CA VAL A 20 27.24 11.45 9.10
C VAL A 20 27.52 10.89 10.49
N ASP A 21 27.35 11.71 11.52
CA ASP A 21 27.29 11.24 12.90
C ASP A 21 25.84 10.78 13.20
N PRO A 22 25.60 9.47 13.37
CA PRO A 22 24.25 8.95 13.59
C PRO A 22 23.63 9.44 14.91
N LEU A 23 24.45 9.90 15.86
CA LEU A 23 24.02 10.34 17.19
C LEU A 23 23.86 11.86 17.30
N ALA A 24 24.17 12.62 16.25
CA ALA A 24 24.06 14.08 16.28
C ALA A 24 22.64 14.60 16.45
N TYR A 25 21.65 13.89 15.90
CA TYR A 25 20.25 14.30 16.01
C TYR A 25 19.69 14.05 17.41
N GLN A 26 19.10 15.08 18.00
CA GLN A 26 18.49 15.01 19.34
C GLN A 26 16.99 14.80 19.22
N TRP A 27 16.54 13.57 19.43
CA TRP A 27 15.13 13.19 19.39
C TRP A 27 14.32 13.90 20.50
N ARG A 28 13.22 14.51 20.14
CA ARG A 28 12.30 15.20 21.07
C ARG A 28 11.31 14.22 21.68
N HIS A 29 10.82 13.26 20.89
CA HIS A 29 9.78 12.31 21.30
C HIS A 29 10.40 10.94 21.60
N THR A 30 11.26 10.89 22.61
CA THR A 30 12.05 9.69 23.00
C THR A 30 11.17 8.57 23.57
N THR A 31 9.97 8.87 24.05
CA THR A 31 9.02 7.91 24.63
C THR A 31 8.07 7.29 23.61
N TRP A 32 8.19 7.67 22.34
CA TRP A 32 7.38 7.08 21.28
C TRP A 32 7.69 5.59 21.11
N GLN A 33 6.64 4.76 21.17
CA GLN A 33 6.73 3.31 21.06
C GLN A 33 6.07 2.74 19.78
N GLY A 34 5.66 3.61 18.86
CA GLY A 34 4.85 3.22 17.70
C GLY A 34 3.37 3.07 18.06
N ARG A 35 2.63 2.46 17.15
CA ARG A 35 1.20 2.14 17.32
C ARG A 35 0.98 0.64 17.10
N PRO A 36 0.02 0.01 17.79
CA PRO A 36 -0.41 -1.36 17.45
C PRO A 36 -0.83 -1.44 15.97
N TRP A 37 -0.46 -2.51 15.28
CA TRP A 37 -0.73 -2.69 13.85
C TRP A 37 -2.21 -2.52 13.47
N ASN A 38 -3.12 -3.02 14.28
CA ASN A 38 -4.56 -2.89 14.07
C ASN A 38 -5.09 -1.46 14.10
N GLU A 39 -4.30 -0.48 14.55
CA GLU A 39 -4.65 0.94 14.50
C GLU A 39 -4.26 1.61 13.17
N ALA A 40 -3.58 0.89 12.28
CA ALA A 40 -3.06 1.47 11.05
C ALA A 40 -4.20 1.93 10.11
N VAL A 41 -4.09 3.17 9.69
CA VAL A 41 -4.76 3.82 8.56
C VAL A 41 -3.64 4.50 7.78
N ILE A 42 -3.25 3.91 6.65
CA ILE A 42 -2.02 4.26 5.95
C ILE A 42 -2.32 5.31 4.86
N TYR A 43 -1.45 6.31 4.76
CA TYR A 43 -1.46 7.31 3.71
C TYR A 43 -0.12 7.27 2.98
N GLU A 44 -0.11 6.72 1.77
CA GLU A 44 1.06 6.63 0.92
C GLU A 44 1.33 7.96 0.23
N LEU A 45 2.59 8.39 0.21
CA LEU A 45 3.00 9.66 -0.40
C LEU A 45 4.40 9.60 -1.02
N HIS A 46 4.61 10.47 -2.02
CA HIS A 46 5.89 10.66 -2.69
C HIS A 46 6.55 11.95 -2.19
N VAL A 47 7.68 11.81 -1.48
CA VAL A 47 8.38 12.93 -0.84
C VAL A 47 8.78 14.04 -1.83
N GLY A 48 9.33 13.68 -2.98
CA GLY A 48 9.76 14.64 -3.99
C GLY A 48 8.59 15.42 -4.63
N ALA A 49 7.44 14.78 -4.82
CA ALA A 49 6.24 15.45 -5.35
C ALA A 49 5.72 16.53 -4.40
N LEU A 50 5.87 16.31 -3.09
CA LEU A 50 5.52 17.27 -2.04
C LEU A 50 6.58 18.36 -1.84
N GLY A 51 7.80 18.19 -2.36
CA GLY A 51 8.86 19.20 -2.26
C GLY A 51 9.94 18.90 -1.22
N GLY A 52 10.06 17.65 -0.76
CA GLY A 52 11.08 17.19 0.16
C GLY A 52 10.58 16.99 1.59
N PHE A 53 11.48 16.55 2.48
CA PHE A 53 11.12 16.15 3.86
C PHE A 53 10.43 17.26 4.66
N LEU A 54 10.91 18.50 4.59
CA LEU A 54 10.31 19.63 5.31
C LEU A 54 8.95 20.04 4.75
N ALA A 55 8.70 19.80 3.47
CA ALA A 55 7.40 20.07 2.88
C ALA A 55 6.37 19.00 3.28
N VAL A 56 6.77 17.72 3.34
CA VAL A 56 5.92 16.64 3.88
C VAL A 56 5.48 16.96 5.31
N GLU A 57 6.37 17.48 6.15
CA GLU A 57 6.07 17.85 7.53
C GLU A 57 4.87 18.82 7.64
N GLN A 58 4.72 19.74 6.69
CA GLN A 58 3.63 20.72 6.69
C GLN A 58 2.24 20.09 6.49
N HIS A 59 2.18 18.87 5.95
CA HIS A 59 0.91 18.16 5.71
C HIS A 59 0.49 17.25 6.87
N LEU A 60 1.39 16.96 7.82
CA LEU A 60 1.13 15.96 8.87
C LEU A 60 -0.09 16.30 9.73
N ALA A 61 -0.26 17.58 10.11
CA ALA A 61 -1.39 18.01 10.93
C ALA A 61 -2.74 17.76 10.24
N HIS A 62 -2.83 18.05 8.93
CA HIS A 62 -4.01 17.77 8.12
C HIS A 62 -4.35 16.28 8.09
N LEU A 63 -3.35 15.42 7.91
CA LEU A 63 -3.55 13.96 7.89
C LEU A 63 -4.06 13.43 9.24
N VAL A 64 -3.56 13.98 10.35
CA VAL A 64 -4.08 13.65 11.69
C VAL A 64 -5.53 14.09 11.85
N GLU A 65 -5.89 15.30 11.41
CA GLU A 65 -7.28 15.79 11.46
C GLU A 65 -8.23 14.95 10.60
N LEU A 66 -7.75 14.43 9.48
CA LEU A 66 -8.49 13.50 8.63
C LEU A 66 -8.74 12.15 9.35
N GLY A 67 -7.83 11.71 10.21
CA GLY A 67 -7.88 10.44 10.93
C GLY A 67 -6.86 9.40 10.45
N VAL A 68 -5.86 9.81 9.66
CA VAL A 68 -4.69 8.98 9.30
C VAL A 68 -3.87 8.70 10.56
N THR A 69 -3.30 7.50 10.66
CA THR A 69 -2.47 7.09 11.80
C THR A 69 -1.04 6.72 11.39
N ALA A 70 -0.81 6.54 10.10
CA ALA A 70 0.50 6.24 9.55
C ALA A 70 0.69 6.87 8.18
N ILE A 71 1.86 7.45 7.92
CA ILE A 71 2.29 7.80 6.58
C ILE A 71 3.26 6.74 6.05
N GLU A 72 3.14 6.41 4.77
CA GLU A 72 4.07 5.54 4.07
C GLU A 72 4.82 6.36 3.02
N LEU A 73 6.13 6.45 3.17
CA LEU A 73 6.98 7.14 2.21
C LEU A 73 7.37 6.18 1.10
N MET A 74 7.04 6.49 -0.16
CA MET A 74 7.64 5.83 -1.31
C MET A 74 9.17 5.87 -1.19
N PRO A 75 9.93 4.98 -1.88
CA PRO A 75 11.35 4.80 -1.61
C PRO A 75 12.16 6.10 -1.65
N ILE A 76 13.00 6.29 -0.65
CA ILE A 76 13.83 7.50 -0.48
C ILE A 76 15.33 7.22 -0.61
N ALA A 77 15.75 6.00 -0.94
CA ALA A 77 17.15 5.71 -1.16
C ALA A 77 17.72 6.52 -2.33
N GLN A 78 18.97 6.96 -2.22
CA GLN A 78 19.60 7.81 -3.22
C GLN A 78 19.58 7.15 -4.60
N PHE A 79 18.96 7.82 -5.55
CA PHE A 79 18.83 7.48 -6.97
C PHE A 79 19.47 8.55 -7.85
N PRO A 80 19.71 8.29 -9.16
CA PRO A 80 20.27 9.28 -10.09
C PRO A 80 19.32 10.47 -10.32
N GLY A 81 19.87 11.68 -10.25
CA GLY A 81 19.15 12.92 -10.52
C GLY A 81 18.18 13.32 -9.40
N GLU A 82 17.16 14.10 -9.76
CA GLU A 82 16.27 14.74 -8.77
C GLU A 82 14.82 14.21 -8.81
N ARG A 83 14.46 13.45 -9.85
CA ARG A 83 13.09 12.98 -10.10
C ARG A 83 13.09 11.49 -10.37
N ASN A 84 12.51 10.73 -9.47
CA ASN A 84 12.31 9.29 -9.59
C ASN A 84 11.19 8.88 -8.63
N TRP A 85 10.46 7.83 -8.95
CA TRP A 85 9.55 7.23 -7.97
C TRP A 85 10.26 6.72 -6.72
N GLY A 86 11.57 6.45 -6.85
CA GLY A 86 12.42 5.93 -5.79
C GLY A 86 12.88 4.48 -6.01
N TYR A 87 12.30 3.77 -6.98
CA TYR A 87 12.62 2.36 -7.25
C TYR A 87 13.91 2.14 -8.05
N ASP A 88 14.60 3.22 -8.44
CA ASP A 88 15.94 3.18 -9.04
C ASP A 88 17.04 3.50 -8.02
N GLY A 89 16.81 3.26 -6.73
CA GLY A 89 17.79 3.47 -5.67
C GLY A 89 19.07 2.66 -5.85
N VAL A 90 20.24 3.28 -5.61
CA VAL A 90 21.56 2.65 -5.76
C VAL A 90 22.45 2.78 -4.54
N LEU A 91 22.17 3.72 -3.63
CA LEU A 91 22.86 3.88 -2.35
C LEU A 91 21.81 3.76 -1.23
N LEU A 92 21.53 2.51 -0.85
CA LEU A 92 20.39 2.18 0.00
C LEU A 92 20.47 2.76 1.43
N TYR A 93 21.67 3.12 1.89
CA TYR A 93 21.88 3.69 3.22
C TYR A 93 21.79 5.22 3.27
N ALA A 94 21.71 5.88 2.11
CA ALA A 94 21.63 7.33 2.02
C ALA A 94 20.22 7.76 1.62
N PRO A 95 19.56 8.66 2.35
CA PRO A 95 18.35 9.31 1.85
C PRO A 95 18.69 10.18 0.63
N GLN A 96 17.75 10.29 -0.30
CA GLN A 96 17.89 11.09 -1.52
C GLN A 96 18.22 12.54 -1.19
N ALA A 97 19.37 13.02 -1.67
CA ALA A 97 19.88 14.36 -1.33
C ALA A 97 18.95 15.49 -1.80
N SER A 98 18.22 15.31 -2.91
CA SER A 98 17.26 16.33 -3.38
C SER A 98 16.01 16.43 -2.51
N TYR A 99 15.74 15.46 -1.62
CA TYR A 99 14.63 15.51 -0.67
C TYR A 99 14.99 16.23 0.63
N GLY A 100 16.29 16.33 0.93
CA GLY A 100 16.82 16.97 2.13
C GLY A 100 17.94 16.17 2.80
N SER A 101 18.41 16.67 3.94
CA SER A 101 19.47 16.01 4.70
C SER A 101 18.95 14.86 5.57
N PRO A 102 19.85 13.96 6.05
CA PRO A 102 19.52 12.94 7.04
C PRO A 102 18.85 13.52 8.30
N GLU A 103 19.29 14.69 8.76
CA GLU A 103 18.71 15.37 9.92
C GLU A 103 17.29 15.87 9.65
N GLN A 104 17.01 16.34 8.43
CA GLN A 104 15.67 16.76 8.03
C GLN A 104 14.70 15.57 7.95
N LEU A 105 15.17 14.39 7.50
CA LEU A 105 14.38 13.18 7.56
C LEU A 105 14.09 12.75 9.01
N LYS A 106 15.11 12.77 9.88
CA LYS A 106 14.92 12.49 11.31
C LYS A 106 13.95 13.50 11.96
N HIS A 107 14.02 14.77 11.56
CA HIS A 107 13.10 15.81 12.03
C HIS A 107 11.65 15.57 11.60
N LEU A 108 11.43 15.17 10.33
CA LEU A 108 10.11 14.78 9.84
C LEU A 108 9.52 13.63 10.68
N ILE A 109 10.30 12.56 10.91
CA ILE A 109 9.88 11.40 11.69
C ILE A 109 9.56 11.80 13.13
N ASP A 110 10.44 12.59 13.77
CA ASP A 110 10.25 13.08 15.14
C ASP A 110 8.99 13.96 15.27
N THR A 111 8.71 14.79 14.26
CA THR A 111 7.48 15.61 14.22
C THR A 111 6.24 14.73 14.03
N ALA A 112 6.30 13.72 13.16
CA ALA A 112 5.22 12.75 12.98
C ALA A 112 4.90 12.02 14.29
N HIS A 113 5.92 11.54 15.00
CA HIS A 113 5.78 10.90 16.32
C HIS A 113 5.13 11.84 17.34
N GLY A 114 5.50 13.12 17.34
CA GLY A 114 4.89 14.13 18.21
C GLY A 114 3.41 14.37 17.95
N LEU A 115 2.96 14.10 16.74
CA LEU A 115 1.56 14.15 16.33
C LEU A 115 0.84 12.80 16.47
N GLY A 116 1.52 11.76 16.92
CA GLY A 116 0.96 10.41 17.06
C GLY A 116 0.86 9.64 15.74
N LEU A 117 1.58 10.05 14.70
CA LEU A 117 1.68 9.34 13.42
C LEU A 117 2.85 8.38 13.42
N ALA A 118 2.62 7.15 12.99
CA ALA A 118 3.66 6.20 12.60
C ALA A 118 4.22 6.56 11.21
N VAL A 119 5.47 6.21 10.95
CA VAL A 119 6.12 6.43 9.65
C VAL A 119 6.65 5.12 9.11
N ILE A 120 6.18 4.76 7.92
CA ILE A 120 6.57 3.55 7.19
C ILE A 120 7.48 3.96 6.04
N LEU A 121 8.48 3.14 5.73
CA LEU A 121 9.34 3.31 4.57
C LEU A 121 9.16 2.16 3.60
N ASP A 122 8.94 2.48 2.35
CA ASP A 122 9.03 1.52 1.25
C ASP A 122 10.51 1.29 0.89
N VAL A 123 10.95 0.02 0.92
CA VAL A 123 12.33 -0.39 0.69
C VAL A 123 12.43 -1.39 -0.47
N VAL A 124 13.40 -1.14 -1.34
CA VAL A 124 13.65 -1.95 -2.54
C VAL A 124 14.85 -2.85 -2.31
N TYR A 125 14.62 -4.13 -2.03
CA TYR A 125 15.69 -5.10 -1.75
C TYR A 125 15.81 -6.18 -2.83
N ASN A 126 14.91 -6.16 -3.82
CA ASN A 126 14.91 -7.13 -4.92
C ASN A 126 15.88 -6.75 -6.07
N HIS A 127 16.25 -5.47 -6.21
CA HIS A 127 17.14 -4.98 -7.26
C HIS A 127 17.81 -3.66 -6.89
N PHE A 128 18.72 -3.18 -7.73
CA PHE A 128 19.27 -1.84 -7.73
C PHE A 128 18.90 -1.11 -9.01
N GLY A 129 18.86 0.20 -8.96
CA GLY A 129 18.66 1.02 -10.13
C GLY A 129 19.70 0.79 -11.24
N PRO A 130 19.38 1.09 -12.49
CA PRO A 130 20.21 0.79 -13.66
C PRO A 130 21.43 1.69 -13.82
N ASP A 131 21.46 2.83 -13.12
CA ASP A 131 22.57 3.80 -13.20
C ASP A 131 23.11 4.11 -11.79
N GLY A 132 24.43 4.16 -11.66
CA GLY A 132 25.12 4.46 -10.40
C GLY A 132 25.47 3.27 -9.51
N ASN A 133 24.97 2.08 -9.78
CA ASN A 133 25.38 0.86 -9.09
C ASN A 133 26.63 0.27 -9.71
N TYR A 134 27.73 0.28 -8.95
CA TYR A 134 29.03 -0.27 -9.39
C TYR A 134 29.45 -1.52 -8.64
N LEU A 135 28.60 -2.10 -7.79
CA LEU A 135 28.89 -3.32 -7.02
C LEU A 135 29.38 -4.48 -7.92
N HIS A 136 28.79 -4.63 -9.10
CA HIS A 136 29.19 -5.67 -10.07
C HIS A 136 30.67 -5.56 -10.53
N ARG A 137 31.33 -4.40 -10.35
CA ARG A 137 32.73 -4.18 -10.76
C ARG A 137 33.73 -4.60 -9.69
N TYR A 138 33.42 -4.42 -8.42
CA TYR A 138 34.35 -4.66 -7.33
C TYR A 138 33.85 -5.67 -6.29
N ALA A 139 32.57 -5.96 -6.26
CA ALA A 139 31.94 -6.95 -5.38
C ALA A 139 31.10 -7.95 -6.21
N LYS A 140 31.73 -8.63 -7.19
CA LYS A 140 31.04 -9.52 -8.14
C LYS A 140 30.16 -10.56 -7.47
N GLY A 141 30.55 -11.06 -6.29
CA GLY A 141 29.77 -12.00 -5.51
C GLY A 141 28.46 -11.45 -4.94
N PHE A 142 28.16 -10.17 -5.15
CA PHE A 142 26.91 -9.55 -4.74
C PHE A 142 25.73 -9.99 -5.60
N PHE A 143 26.00 -10.37 -6.84
CA PHE A 143 25.01 -10.76 -7.82
C PHE A 143 25.21 -12.20 -8.30
N ARG A 144 24.12 -12.82 -8.73
CA ARG A 144 24.11 -14.14 -9.35
C ARG A 144 24.46 -14.03 -10.83
N GLU A 145 25.38 -14.85 -11.31
CA GLU A 145 25.72 -14.94 -12.74
C GLU A 145 24.71 -15.80 -13.53
N ASP A 146 24.01 -16.70 -12.83
CA ASP A 146 23.10 -17.69 -13.39
C ASP A 146 21.63 -17.28 -13.41
N ARG A 147 21.31 -16.10 -12.84
CA ARG A 147 19.92 -15.63 -12.70
C ARG A 147 19.76 -14.15 -13.01
N HIS A 148 18.68 -13.85 -13.71
CA HIS A 148 18.31 -12.48 -14.05
C HIS A 148 16.85 -12.22 -13.67
N THR A 149 16.59 -11.04 -13.15
CA THR A 149 15.27 -10.48 -12.93
C THR A 149 14.94 -9.46 -14.03
N PRO A 150 13.71 -8.96 -14.14
CA PRO A 150 13.38 -7.89 -15.06
C PRO A 150 14.26 -6.62 -14.91
N TRP A 151 14.83 -6.42 -13.72
CA TRP A 151 15.68 -5.26 -13.39
C TRP A 151 17.19 -5.52 -13.49
N GLY A 152 17.63 -6.74 -13.87
CA GLY A 152 19.04 -7.08 -14.04
C GLY A 152 19.44 -8.40 -13.36
N ALA A 153 20.75 -8.56 -13.08
CA ALA A 153 21.24 -9.74 -12.38
C ALA A 153 20.66 -9.83 -10.97
N ALA A 154 20.15 -11.01 -10.60
CA ALA A 154 19.57 -11.25 -9.28
C ALA A 154 20.61 -11.06 -8.16
N ILE A 155 20.21 -10.50 -7.04
CA ILE A 155 21.05 -10.35 -5.84
C ILE A 155 21.30 -11.74 -5.25
N ASP A 156 22.55 -12.02 -4.82
CA ASP A 156 22.93 -13.33 -4.29
C ASP A 156 22.74 -13.44 -2.77
N PHE A 157 21.51 -13.57 -2.34
CA PHE A 157 21.17 -13.74 -0.92
C PHE A 157 21.64 -15.08 -0.29
N ARG A 158 22.26 -15.98 -1.05
CA ARG A 158 22.94 -17.16 -0.51
C ARG A 158 24.19 -16.78 0.28
N ARG A 159 24.73 -15.57 0.07
CA ARG A 159 25.94 -15.08 0.72
C ARG A 159 25.63 -14.30 1.98
N ARG A 160 26.35 -14.62 3.05
CA ARG A 160 26.16 -14.00 4.36
C ARG A 160 26.32 -12.48 4.31
N GLU A 161 27.37 -12.01 3.65
CA GLU A 161 27.70 -10.58 3.58
C GLU A 161 26.65 -9.78 2.80
N VAL A 162 26.00 -10.40 1.82
CA VAL A 162 24.90 -9.78 1.06
C VAL A 162 23.66 -9.70 1.93
N ARG A 163 23.31 -10.78 2.64
CA ARG A 163 22.18 -10.74 3.59
C ARG A 163 22.39 -9.69 4.66
N ASP A 164 23.58 -9.65 5.27
CA ASP A 164 23.90 -8.68 6.32
C ASP A 164 23.80 -7.24 5.80
N PHE A 165 24.22 -6.95 4.56
CA PHE A 165 24.08 -5.63 3.97
C PHE A 165 22.61 -5.15 3.94
N PHE A 166 21.66 -5.98 3.52
CA PHE A 166 20.24 -5.61 3.47
C PHE A 166 19.58 -5.61 4.85
N ILE A 167 19.93 -6.57 5.71
CA ILE A 167 19.39 -6.63 7.08
C ILE A 167 19.87 -5.43 7.90
N ASP A 168 21.15 -5.07 7.81
CA ASP A 168 21.71 -3.90 8.50
C ASP A 168 21.11 -2.59 7.97
N ASN A 169 20.77 -2.53 6.68
CA ASN A 169 20.01 -1.41 6.11
C ASN A 169 18.61 -1.30 6.72
N ALA A 170 17.85 -2.39 6.79
CA ALA A 170 16.55 -2.42 7.43
C ALA A 170 16.63 -1.96 8.90
N LEU A 171 17.62 -2.47 9.63
CA LEU A 171 17.87 -2.11 11.02
C LEU A 171 18.25 -0.64 11.17
N MET A 172 19.06 -0.10 10.25
CA MET A 172 19.39 1.33 10.23
C MET A 172 18.11 2.19 10.13
N TRP A 173 17.23 1.89 9.17
CA TRP A 173 15.99 2.65 9.03
C TRP A 173 15.10 2.53 10.28
N LEU A 174 14.95 1.34 10.83
CA LEU A 174 14.07 1.10 11.98
C LEU A 174 14.64 1.61 13.31
N LEU A 175 15.97 1.50 13.54
CA LEU A 175 16.55 1.78 14.84
C LEU A 175 17.22 3.15 14.91
N GLU A 176 17.92 3.57 13.85
CA GLU A 176 18.60 4.87 13.85
C GLU A 176 17.66 5.99 13.40
N TYR A 177 16.96 5.82 12.27
CA TYR A 177 15.98 6.78 11.77
C TYR A 177 14.63 6.66 12.47
N ARG A 178 14.39 5.57 13.20
CA ARG A 178 13.20 5.31 13.99
C ARG A 178 11.91 5.23 13.16
N PHE A 179 11.98 4.78 11.92
CA PHE A 179 10.79 4.36 11.19
C PHE A 179 10.03 3.32 12.00
N ASP A 180 8.71 3.34 11.93
CA ASP A 180 7.83 2.40 12.64
C ASP A 180 7.52 1.16 11.83
N GLY A 181 7.82 1.16 10.53
CA GLY A 181 7.62 0.00 9.68
C GLY A 181 8.36 0.08 8.36
N LEU A 182 8.45 -1.08 7.71
CA LEU A 182 8.97 -1.23 6.35
C LEU A 182 7.92 -1.94 5.48
N ARG A 183 7.74 -1.44 4.26
CA ARG A 183 7.08 -2.17 3.17
C ARG A 183 8.18 -2.66 2.23
N LEU A 184 8.28 -3.96 2.02
CA LEU A 184 9.29 -4.55 1.15
C LEU A 184 8.71 -4.74 -0.25
N ASP A 185 9.30 -4.02 -1.21
CA ASP A 185 8.93 -4.03 -2.62
C ASP A 185 9.18 -5.38 -3.28
N ALA A 186 8.22 -5.86 -4.08
CA ALA A 186 8.33 -6.98 -5.00
C ALA A 186 9.12 -8.19 -4.44
N VAL A 187 8.79 -8.65 -3.23
CA VAL A 187 9.53 -9.74 -2.58
C VAL A 187 9.46 -11.06 -3.35
N HIS A 188 8.48 -11.23 -4.24
CA HIS A 188 8.39 -12.37 -5.15
C HIS A 188 9.57 -12.47 -6.12
N ALA A 189 10.28 -11.36 -6.38
CA ALA A 189 11.50 -11.34 -7.18
C ALA A 189 12.76 -11.72 -6.38
N ILE A 190 12.64 -11.91 -5.06
CA ILE A 190 13.71 -12.43 -4.19
C ILE A 190 13.62 -13.94 -4.17
N GLU A 191 14.57 -14.61 -4.81
CA GLU A 191 14.53 -16.07 -5.00
C GLU A 191 14.91 -16.89 -3.74
N ASP A 192 15.38 -16.23 -2.68
CA ASP A 192 15.79 -16.85 -1.43
C ASP A 192 14.78 -16.54 -0.30
N PRO A 193 13.70 -17.33 -0.14
CA PRO A 193 12.68 -17.08 0.88
C PRO A 193 13.24 -17.08 2.30
N ASP A 194 14.28 -17.84 2.57
CA ASP A 194 14.98 -17.85 3.86
C ASP A 194 15.58 -16.50 4.24
N PHE A 195 15.92 -15.65 3.26
CA PHE A 195 16.39 -14.30 3.52
C PHE A 195 15.28 -13.44 4.12
N LEU A 196 14.06 -13.52 3.58
CA LEU A 196 12.92 -12.76 4.10
C LEU A 196 12.58 -13.17 5.53
N GLN A 197 12.61 -14.48 5.81
CA GLN A 197 12.40 -15.00 7.16
C GLN A 197 13.49 -14.53 8.12
N GLU A 198 14.76 -14.59 7.70
CA GLU A 198 15.89 -14.12 8.51
C GLU A 198 15.81 -12.62 8.79
N LEU A 199 15.45 -11.80 7.78
CA LEU A 199 15.26 -10.35 7.95
C LEU A 199 14.20 -10.07 9.01
N ALA A 200 13.01 -10.66 8.90
CA ALA A 200 11.95 -10.48 9.88
C ALA A 200 12.41 -10.91 11.28
N GLN A 201 13.04 -12.07 11.41
CA GLN A 201 13.56 -12.57 12.68
C GLN A 201 14.59 -11.60 13.30
N ARG A 202 15.54 -11.10 12.51
CA ARG A 202 16.58 -10.18 12.98
C ARG A 202 15.98 -8.84 13.42
N VAL A 203 15.00 -8.32 12.69
CA VAL A 203 14.27 -7.10 13.09
C VAL A 203 13.57 -7.33 14.43
N ARG A 204 12.81 -8.43 14.59
CA ARG A 204 12.09 -8.75 15.83
C ARG A 204 13.04 -8.96 17.02
N GLN A 205 14.23 -9.49 16.80
CA GLN A 205 15.23 -9.69 17.85
C GLN A 205 15.92 -8.41 18.30
N GLN A 206 16.11 -7.44 17.39
CA GLN A 206 16.87 -6.23 17.69
C GLN A 206 16.00 -5.00 18.01
N ALA A 207 14.73 -5.01 17.61
CA ALA A 207 13.78 -3.99 18.02
C ALA A 207 13.53 -4.09 19.54
N ASP A 208 13.39 -2.92 20.18
CA ASP A 208 12.95 -2.88 21.58
C ASP A 208 11.58 -3.58 21.70
N PRO A 209 11.41 -4.56 22.62
CA PRO A 209 10.15 -5.28 22.78
C PRO A 209 8.94 -4.38 23.10
N SER A 210 9.17 -3.19 23.63
CA SER A 210 8.11 -2.20 23.89
C SER A 210 7.70 -1.42 22.65
N ARG A 211 8.48 -1.51 21.55
CA ARG A 211 8.22 -0.80 20.29
C ARG A 211 7.40 -1.64 19.33
N HIS A 212 6.32 -1.05 18.82
CA HIS A 212 5.59 -1.60 17.70
C HIS A 212 6.38 -1.31 16.40
N VAL A 213 6.88 -2.36 15.77
CA VAL A 213 7.56 -2.29 14.48
C VAL A 213 6.80 -3.15 13.48
N TRP A 214 6.43 -2.57 12.35
CA TRP A 214 5.62 -3.21 11.33
C TRP A 214 6.47 -3.66 10.13
N LEU A 215 6.19 -4.87 9.64
CA LEU A 215 6.80 -5.40 8.42
C LEU A 215 5.70 -5.81 7.45
N MET A 216 5.67 -5.18 6.29
CA MET A 216 4.74 -5.48 5.22
C MET A 216 5.48 -5.94 3.97
N VAL A 217 4.82 -6.74 3.15
CA VAL A 217 5.35 -7.19 1.87
C VAL A 217 4.41 -6.86 0.72
N GLU A 218 4.98 -6.58 -0.44
CA GLU A 218 4.31 -6.72 -1.71
C GLU A 218 4.74 -8.04 -2.34
N ASN A 219 3.77 -8.94 -2.59
CA ASN A 219 4.08 -10.28 -3.05
C ASN A 219 3.01 -10.81 -4.02
N GLU A 220 3.33 -10.80 -5.31
CA GLU A 220 2.43 -11.33 -6.33
C GLU A 220 2.10 -12.82 -6.13
N HIS A 221 3.00 -13.57 -5.46
CA HIS A 221 2.79 -14.99 -5.20
C HIS A 221 1.76 -15.31 -4.12
N ASN A 222 1.26 -14.32 -3.35
CA ASN A 222 0.27 -14.51 -2.30
C ASN A 222 0.62 -15.62 -1.30
N GLN A 223 1.82 -15.54 -0.72
CA GLN A 223 2.35 -16.52 0.22
C GLN A 223 1.87 -16.22 1.65
N ALA A 224 0.80 -16.88 2.09
CA ALA A 224 0.29 -16.76 3.46
C ALA A 224 1.33 -17.16 4.52
N SER A 225 2.22 -18.10 4.18
CA SER A 225 3.32 -18.55 5.04
C SER A 225 4.30 -17.44 5.45
N LEU A 226 4.50 -16.40 4.63
CA LEU A 226 5.33 -15.25 5.02
C LEU A 226 4.67 -14.46 6.18
N LEU A 227 3.35 -14.32 6.17
CA LEU A 227 2.60 -13.62 7.21
C LEU A 227 2.62 -14.38 8.55
N GLU A 228 2.80 -15.70 8.50
CA GLU A 228 3.01 -16.53 9.69
C GLU A 228 4.45 -16.49 10.23
N GLN A 229 5.40 -16.00 9.41
CA GLN A 229 6.83 -16.01 9.69
C GLN A 229 7.39 -14.65 10.13
N GLY A 230 6.55 -13.74 10.63
CA GLY A 230 6.98 -12.50 11.26
C GLY A 230 6.69 -11.22 10.49
N TYR A 231 6.02 -11.32 9.33
CA TYR A 231 5.43 -10.17 8.65
C TYR A 231 4.02 -9.91 9.18
N ASP A 232 3.66 -8.64 9.33
CA ASP A 232 2.36 -8.23 9.88
C ASP A 232 1.27 -8.26 8.80
N ALA A 233 1.62 -7.92 7.55
CA ALA A 233 0.65 -7.84 6.46
C ALA A 233 1.28 -7.93 5.08
N GLN A 234 0.40 -8.15 4.07
CA GLN A 234 0.72 -8.02 2.65
C GLN A 234 -0.23 -7.02 1.99
N TRP A 235 0.29 -6.23 1.05
CA TRP A 235 -0.52 -5.45 0.12
C TRP A 235 -1.41 -6.40 -0.70
N ASN A 236 -2.73 -6.15 -0.69
CA ASN A 236 -3.71 -7.06 -1.29
C ASN A 236 -4.10 -6.62 -2.69
N ASP A 237 -3.22 -6.89 -3.66
CA ASP A 237 -3.46 -6.60 -5.07
C ASP A 237 -4.69 -7.33 -5.62
N ASP A 238 -4.98 -8.53 -5.12
CA ASP A 238 -6.18 -9.28 -5.52
C ASP A 238 -7.46 -8.49 -5.21
N GLY A 239 -7.53 -7.88 -4.02
CA GLY A 239 -8.66 -7.04 -3.61
C GLY A 239 -8.79 -5.79 -4.46
N HIS A 240 -7.65 -5.11 -4.72
CA HIS A 240 -7.61 -3.98 -5.64
C HIS A 240 -8.10 -4.37 -7.04
N ASN A 241 -7.52 -5.43 -7.63
CA ASN A 241 -7.84 -5.82 -9.01
C ASN A 241 -9.31 -6.21 -9.20
N ALA A 242 -9.89 -6.95 -8.23
CA ALA A 242 -11.32 -7.28 -8.27
C ALA A 242 -12.21 -6.02 -8.20
N LEU A 243 -11.89 -5.08 -7.31
CA LEU A 243 -12.59 -3.80 -7.18
C LEU A 243 -12.41 -2.92 -8.42
N HIS A 244 -11.20 -2.87 -8.99
CA HIS A 244 -10.93 -2.10 -10.19
C HIS A 244 -11.79 -2.57 -11.37
N VAL A 245 -11.84 -3.89 -11.62
CA VAL A 245 -12.69 -4.47 -12.68
C VAL A 245 -14.16 -4.15 -12.45
N LEU A 246 -14.65 -4.24 -11.20
CA LEU A 246 -16.05 -3.90 -10.87
C LEU A 246 -16.37 -2.42 -11.05
N LEU A 247 -15.43 -1.52 -10.78
CA LEU A 247 -15.63 -0.07 -10.84
C LEU A 247 -15.47 0.50 -12.24
N THR A 248 -14.54 -0.04 -13.05
CA THR A 248 -14.16 0.52 -14.34
C THR A 248 -14.58 -0.32 -15.54
N GLY A 249 -14.72 -1.64 -15.35
CA GLY A 249 -14.92 -2.60 -16.44
C GLY A 249 -13.66 -2.88 -17.25
N GLU A 250 -12.50 -2.38 -16.86
CA GLU A 250 -11.22 -2.66 -17.52
C GLU A 250 -10.76 -4.08 -17.24
N THR A 251 -10.38 -4.83 -18.30
CA THR A 251 -10.03 -6.26 -18.20
C THR A 251 -8.76 -6.61 -18.97
N ASP A 252 -8.00 -5.62 -19.44
CA ASP A 252 -6.77 -5.82 -20.19
C ASP A 252 -5.58 -6.13 -19.24
N ALA A 253 -4.53 -6.73 -19.78
CA ALA A 253 -3.25 -7.01 -19.12
C ALA A 253 -3.42 -7.77 -17.78
N TYR A 254 -2.95 -7.22 -16.67
CA TYR A 254 -3.01 -7.86 -15.35
C TYR A 254 -4.43 -7.97 -14.77
N TYR A 255 -5.40 -7.15 -15.23
CA TYR A 255 -6.80 -7.29 -14.84
C TYR A 255 -7.51 -8.49 -15.49
N ALA A 256 -6.90 -9.12 -16.50
CA ALA A 256 -7.51 -10.25 -17.23
C ALA A 256 -7.80 -11.47 -16.32
N ASP A 257 -7.01 -11.69 -15.27
CA ASP A 257 -7.24 -12.76 -14.30
C ASP A 257 -8.48 -12.50 -13.43
N TYR A 258 -8.93 -11.25 -13.38
CA TYR A 258 -10.10 -10.81 -12.59
C TYR A 258 -11.33 -10.51 -13.47
N ALA A 259 -11.22 -10.64 -14.79
CA ALA A 259 -12.30 -10.37 -15.74
C ALA A 259 -13.50 -11.33 -15.60
N HIS A 260 -13.22 -12.57 -15.16
CA HIS A 260 -14.26 -13.58 -14.94
C HIS A 260 -14.65 -13.60 -13.46
N ASN A 261 -15.95 -13.40 -13.20
CA ASN A 261 -16.51 -13.47 -11.84
C ASN A 261 -15.85 -12.50 -10.81
N PRO A 262 -15.65 -11.20 -11.13
CA PRO A 262 -15.02 -10.25 -10.21
C PRO A 262 -15.77 -10.11 -8.88
N THR A 263 -17.09 -10.34 -8.87
CA THR A 263 -17.91 -10.27 -7.65
C THR A 263 -17.59 -11.43 -6.70
N GLU A 264 -17.48 -12.65 -7.22
CA GLU A 264 -17.09 -13.85 -6.47
C GLU A 264 -15.64 -13.74 -5.96
N GLN A 265 -14.77 -13.11 -6.77
CA GLN A 265 -13.39 -12.86 -6.38
C GLN A 265 -13.32 -11.82 -5.24
N LEU A 266 -14.10 -10.74 -5.31
CA LEU A 266 -14.21 -9.79 -4.21
C LEU A 266 -14.76 -10.46 -2.94
N ALA A 267 -15.85 -11.25 -3.05
CA ALA A 267 -16.41 -11.98 -1.91
C ALA A 267 -15.36 -12.90 -1.26
N ARG A 268 -14.58 -13.64 -2.08
CA ARG A 268 -13.47 -14.46 -1.59
C ARG A 268 -12.40 -13.64 -0.89
N CYS A 269 -12.01 -12.51 -1.47
CA CYS A 269 -11.04 -11.60 -0.86
C CYS A 269 -11.50 -11.14 0.53
N LEU A 270 -12.76 -10.73 0.66
CA LEU A 270 -13.32 -10.23 1.93
C LEU A 270 -13.44 -11.31 3.00
N SER A 271 -13.68 -12.57 2.61
CA SER A 271 -13.84 -13.69 3.55
C SER A 271 -12.57 -14.49 3.80
N GLN A 272 -11.60 -14.48 2.87
CA GLN A 272 -10.45 -15.39 2.91
C GLN A 272 -9.10 -14.68 2.66
N GLY A 273 -9.09 -13.38 2.42
CA GLY A 273 -7.88 -12.59 2.19
C GLY A 273 -7.46 -12.54 0.74
N PHE A 274 -6.83 -13.58 0.20
CA PHE A 274 -6.44 -13.62 -1.21
C PHE A 274 -7.51 -14.25 -2.10
N VAL A 275 -7.56 -13.83 -3.36
CA VAL A 275 -8.35 -14.49 -4.41
C VAL A 275 -7.68 -15.79 -4.84
N PHE A 276 -6.38 -15.72 -5.13
CA PHE A 276 -5.60 -16.88 -5.55
C PHE A 276 -5.01 -17.59 -4.33
N GLN A 277 -5.43 -18.84 -4.11
CA GLN A 277 -5.07 -19.66 -2.95
C GLN A 277 -4.67 -21.08 -3.39
N GLY A 278 -3.72 -21.17 -4.31
CA GLY A 278 -3.30 -22.42 -4.97
C GLY A 278 -4.01 -22.67 -6.29
N HIS A 279 -4.72 -21.69 -6.83
CA HIS A 279 -5.39 -21.81 -8.11
C HIS A 279 -4.41 -21.63 -9.28
N ILE A 280 -4.75 -22.24 -10.41
CA ILE A 280 -3.99 -22.03 -11.63
C ILE A 280 -4.38 -20.70 -12.26
N ASN A 281 -3.39 -19.81 -12.49
CA ASN A 281 -3.57 -18.54 -13.17
C ASN A 281 -3.69 -18.73 -14.70
N ARG A 282 -3.93 -17.65 -15.46
CA ARG A 282 -4.04 -17.68 -16.93
C ARG A 282 -2.77 -18.17 -17.65
N HIS A 283 -1.62 -18.17 -16.98
CA HIS A 283 -0.35 -18.64 -17.53
C HIS A 283 -0.11 -20.13 -17.25
N GLY A 284 -1.03 -20.82 -16.59
CA GLY A 284 -0.93 -22.22 -16.21
C GLY A 284 -0.06 -22.48 -14.98
N GLU A 285 0.23 -21.45 -14.19
CA GLU A 285 1.05 -21.51 -12.98
C GLU A 285 0.16 -21.52 -11.74
N GLN A 286 0.58 -22.25 -10.72
CA GLN A 286 -0.08 -22.25 -9.43
C GLN A 286 0.27 -20.94 -8.70
N ARG A 287 -0.77 -20.18 -8.26
CA ARG A 287 -0.62 -18.92 -7.53
C ARG A 287 -1.34 -18.98 -6.19
N GLY A 288 -0.66 -18.49 -5.16
CA GLY A 288 -1.20 -18.31 -3.83
C GLY A 288 -1.16 -19.52 -2.91
N GLU A 289 -1.38 -19.24 -1.66
CA GLU A 289 -1.55 -20.21 -0.57
C GLU A 289 -2.89 -19.97 0.14
N PRO A 290 -3.50 -20.99 0.79
CA PRO A 290 -4.68 -20.79 1.61
C PRO A 290 -4.47 -19.73 2.69
N SER A 291 -5.32 -18.71 2.74
CA SER A 291 -5.16 -17.54 3.62
C SER A 291 -6.35 -17.25 4.53
N GLY A 292 -7.45 -18.02 4.42
CA GLY A 292 -8.68 -17.80 5.19
C GLY A 292 -8.55 -17.98 6.71
N HIS A 293 -7.43 -18.50 7.20
CA HIS A 293 -7.11 -18.63 8.64
C HIS A 293 -6.44 -17.36 9.20
N LEU A 294 -5.95 -16.48 8.34
CA LEU A 294 -5.30 -15.23 8.74
C LEU A 294 -6.34 -14.18 9.17
N PRO A 295 -6.00 -13.30 10.11
CA PRO A 295 -6.89 -12.20 10.47
C PRO A 295 -7.03 -11.21 9.31
N PRO A 296 -8.17 -10.52 9.15
CA PRO A 296 -8.34 -9.52 8.10
C PRO A 296 -7.28 -8.41 8.12
N SER A 297 -6.73 -8.08 9.29
CA SER A 297 -5.64 -7.11 9.44
C SER A 297 -4.30 -7.56 8.84
N ALA A 298 -4.17 -8.82 8.41
CA ALA A 298 -3.02 -9.30 7.66
C ALA A 298 -3.01 -8.82 6.18
N PHE A 299 -4.06 -8.12 5.75
CA PHE A 299 -4.21 -7.65 4.38
C PHE A 299 -4.37 -6.13 4.35
N VAL A 300 -3.49 -5.45 3.60
CA VAL A 300 -3.60 -4.01 3.33
C VAL A 300 -4.45 -3.84 2.07
N LEU A 301 -5.64 -3.26 2.22
CA LEU A 301 -6.56 -3.01 1.12
C LEU A 301 -6.41 -1.58 0.61
N PHE A 302 -6.48 -1.39 -0.68
CA PHE A 302 -6.45 -0.09 -1.36
C PHE A 302 -7.33 -0.10 -2.61
N LEU A 303 -7.88 1.05 -2.96
CA LEU A 303 -8.56 1.25 -4.25
C LEU A 303 -7.57 1.65 -5.34
N GLN A 304 -6.53 2.35 -4.98
CA GLN A 304 -5.40 2.72 -5.83
C GLN A 304 -4.20 3.06 -4.95
N ASN A 305 -3.01 2.94 -5.50
CA ASN A 305 -1.76 3.43 -4.93
C ASN A 305 -0.89 4.00 -6.07
N HIS A 306 0.40 4.26 -5.83
CA HIS A 306 1.30 4.80 -6.84
C HIS A 306 1.35 3.93 -8.11
N ASP A 307 1.31 2.60 -7.97
CA ASP A 307 1.43 1.66 -9.09
C ASP A 307 0.20 1.69 -10.00
N GLN A 308 -1.01 1.59 -9.46
CA GLN A 308 -2.21 1.54 -10.27
C GLN A 308 -2.48 2.84 -11.02
N ILE A 309 -2.14 3.98 -10.41
CA ILE A 309 -2.27 5.29 -11.08
C ILE A 309 -1.10 5.48 -12.04
N GLY A 310 0.12 5.30 -11.56
CA GLY A 310 1.32 5.66 -12.30
C GLY A 310 1.66 4.72 -13.44
N ASN A 311 1.21 3.46 -13.40
CA ASN A 311 1.32 2.53 -14.50
C ASN A 311 0.25 2.72 -15.59
N ARG A 312 -0.68 3.66 -15.43
CA ARG A 312 -1.54 4.12 -16.54
C ARG A 312 -0.78 5.05 -17.47
N ALA A 313 -1.15 5.03 -18.75
CA ALA A 313 -0.47 5.81 -19.78
C ALA A 313 -0.47 7.32 -19.51
N PHE A 314 -1.54 7.83 -18.91
CA PHE A 314 -1.73 9.25 -18.61
C PHE A 314 -1.95 9.52 -17.13
N GLY A 315 -1.77 8.52 -16.28
CA GLY A 315 -1.84 8.65 -14.82
C GLY A 315 -3.21 9.02 -14.28
N GLU A 316 -4.28 8.56 -14.95
CA GLU A 316 -5.67 8.86 -14.54
C GLU A 316 -5.96 8.21 -13.19
N ARG A 317 -6.58 8.98 -12.31
CA ARG A 317 -7.03 8.52 -11.00
C ARG A 317 -8.39 7.82 -11.09
N LEU A 318 -8.69 6.95 -10.15
CA LEU A 318 -9.88 6.11 -10.16
C LEU A 318 -11.20 6.93 -10.23
N HIS A 319 -11.26 8.11 -9.62
CA HIS A 319 -12.45 8.97 -9.69
C HIS A 319 -12.74 9.53 -11.11
N GLN A 320 -11.74 9.52 -11.99
CA GLN A 320 -11.90 9.89 -13.41
C GLN A 320 -12.39 8.72 -14.28
N LEU A 321 -12.29 7.48 -13.77
CA LEU A 321 -12.58 6.24 -14.49
C LEU A 321 -13.89 5.60 -14.05
N ALA A 322 -14.19 5.66 -12.76
CA ALA A 322 -15.32 4.97 -12.14
C ALA A 322 -16.57 5.84 -12.05
N ASN A 323 -17.73 5.20 -11.91
CA ASN A 323 -18.95 5.92 -11.52
C ASN A 323 -18.75 6.55 -10.12
N PRO A 324 -19.04 7.86 -9.94
CA PRO A 324 -18.78 8.54 -8.67
C PRO A 324 -19.51 7.93 -7.46
N GLU A 325 -20.74 7.45 -7.63
CA GLU A 325 -21.50 6.85 -6.51
C GLU A 325 -20.99 5.44 -6.18
N ALA A 326 -20.59 4.66 -7.20
CA ALA A 326 -19.94 3.38 -7.00
C ALA A 326 -18.60 3.54 -6.28
N LEU A 327 -17.83 4.57 -6.63
CA LEU A 327 -16.56 4.87 -5.96
C LEU A 327 -16.75 5.25 -4.50
N LYS A 328 -17.77 6.06 -4.17
CA LYS A 328 -18.11 6.36 -2.76
C LYS A 328 -18.46 5.10 -1.99
N ALA A 329 -19.25 4.20 -2.58
CA ALA A 329 -19.58 2.91 -1.95
C ALA A 329 -18.35 2.02 -1.75
N ALA A 330 -17.42 1.97 -2.71
CA ALA A 330 -16.15 1.27 -2.58
C ALA A 330 -15.25 1.90 -1.52
N THR A 331 -15.25 3.24 -1.37
CA THR A 331 -14.52 3.95 -0.30
C THR A 331 -15.06 3.57 1.09
N VAL A 332 -16.38 3.37 1.23
CA VAL A 332 -16.96 2.84 2.48
C VAL A 332 -16.40 1.46 2.79
N LEU A 333 -16.36 0.55 1.80
CA LEU A 333 -15.77 -0.77 1.99
C LEU A 333 -14.29 -0.67 2.39
N LEU A 334 -13.49 0.13 1.67
CA LEU A 334 -12.07 0.35 1.99
C LEU A 334 -11.87 0.76 3.44
N LEU A 335 -12.56 1.80 3.86
CA LEU A 335 -12.30 2.44 5.15
C LEU A 335 -13.01 1.78 6.33
N LEU A 336 -14.08 0.99 6.10
CA LEU A 336 -14.85 0.37 7.19
C LEU A 336 -14.76 -1.17 7.22
N SER A 337 -14.09 -1.82 6.27
CA SER A 337 -13.75 -3.25 6.43
C SER A 337 -12.70 -3.44 7.53
N PRO A 338 -12.59 -4.64 8.13
CA PRO A 338 -11.54 -4.93 9.12
C PRO A 338 -10.12 -5.04 8.55
N MET A 339 -9.96 -5.01 7.23
CA MET A 339 -8.65 -4.92 6.59
C MET A 339 -7.98 -3.58 6.90
N ILE A 340 -6.67 -3.52 6.80
CA ILE A 340 -5.92 -2.27 6.98
C ILE A 340 -6.05 -1.42 5.72
N PRO A 341 -6.62 -0.21 5.80
CA PRO A 341 -6.78 0.63 4.63
C PRO A 341 -5.51 1.39 4.29
N LEU A 342 -5.20 1.45 2.98
CA LEU A 342 -4.21 2.35 2.42
C LEU A 342 -4.89 3.32 1.46
N MET A 343 -4.59 4.60 1.61
CA MET A 343 -4.99 5.69 0.73
C MET A 343 -3.76 6.26 0.05
N PHE A 344 -3.89 6.68 -1.19
CA PHE A 344 -2.84 7.38 -1.90
C PHE A 344 -3.02 8.90 -1.83
N MET A 345 -1.91 9.64 -1.77
CA MET A 345 -1.92 11.09 -1.66
C MET A 345 -2.88 11.76 -2.66
N GLY A 346 -3.80 12.58 -2.13
CA GLY A 346 -4.82 13.31 -2.87
C GLY A 346 -6.14 12.58 -3.08
N ASP A 347 -6.31 11.34 -2.60
CA ASP A 347 -7.57 10.61 -2.68
C ASP A 347 -8.68 11.33 -1.93
N GLU A 348 -8.37 11.88 -0.76
CA GLU A 348 -9.30 12.61 0.10
C GLU A 348 -9.84 13.89 -0.52
N PHE A 349 -9.15 14.43 -1.52
CA PHE A 349 -9.58 15.62 -2.26
C PHE A 349 -10.16 15.32 -3.64
N ALA A 350 -10.13 14.06 -4.08
CA ALA A 350 -10.35 13.67 -5.47
C ALA A 350 -9.45 14.48 -6.42
N ALA A 351 -8.14 14.48 -6.14
CA ALA A 351 -7.16 15.31 -6.82
C ALA A 351 -7.16 15.07 -8.34
N GLU A 352 -7.35 16.15 -9.11
CA GLU A 352 -7.46 16.11 -10.58
C GLU A 352 -6.12 15.79 -11.27
N GLN A 353 -5.00 16.03 -10.58
CA GLN A 353 -3.66 15.87 -11.14
C GLN A 353 -3.31 14.40 -11.29
N PRO A 354 -2.78 14.00 -12.46
CA PRO A 354 -2.32 12.64 -12.67
C PRO A 354 -1.10 12.34 -11.80
N PHE A 355 -0.89 11.08 -11.47
CA PHE A 355 0.38 10.60 -10.94
C PHE A 355 1.07 9.75 -12.01
N LEU A 356 2.01 10.37 -12.75
CA LEU A 356 2.68 9.74 -13.87
C LEU A 356 3.93 8.97 -13.42
N PHE A 357 4.35 7.99 -14.20
CA PHE A 357 5.68 7.41 -14.05
C PHE A 357 6.74 8.42 -14.50
N PHE A 358 7.71 8.72 -13.66
CA PHE A 358 8.76 9.68 -13.93
C PHE A 358 10.14 9.23 -13.42
N THR A 359 11.16 9.61 -14.16
CA THR A 359 12.58 9.39 -13.87
C THR A 359 13.39 10.64 -14.26
N SER A 360 14.70 10.62 -14.05
CA SER A 360 15.62 11.66 -14.56
C SER A 360 16.87 11.05 -15.19
N HIS A 361 16.71 9.97 -15.91
CA HIS A 361 17.82 9.39 -16.67
C HIS A 361 18.22 10.25 -17.84
N HIS A 362 19.45 10.06 -18.34
CA HIS A 362 20.03 10.82 -19.43
C HIS A 362 20.53 9.90 -20.56
N GLY A 363 20.79 10.51 -21.73
CA GLY A 363 21.41 9.84 -22.87
C GLY A 363 20.65 8.61 -23.36
N GLU A 364 21.35 7.51 -23.57
CA GLU A 364 20.79 6.26 -24.10
C GLU A 364 19.79 5.61 -23.15
N LEU A 365 20.04 5.65 -21.84
CA LEU A 365 19.12 5.08 -20.84
C LEU A 365 17.77 5.82 -20.87
N ALA A 366 17.77 7.15 -20.93
CA ALA A 366 16.54 7.92 -21.05
C ALA A 366 15.73 7.55 -22.29
N ARG A 367 16.40 7.31 -23.43
CA ARG A 367 15.75 6.85 -24.66
C ARG A 367 15.12 5.46 -24.46
N LEU A 368 15.87 4.53 -23.88
CA LEU A 368 15.40 3.16 -23.64
C LEU A 368 14.20 3.12 -22.68
N VAL A 369 14.24 3.91 -21.60
CA VAL A 369 13.13 4.01 -20.63
C VAL A 369 11.88 4.56 -21.30
N ARG A 370 12.00 5.64 -22.09
CA ARG A 370 10.87 6.22 -22.84
C ARG A 370 10.28 5.23 -23.84
N GLU A 371 11.12 4.55 -24.61
CA GLU A 371 10.66 3.58 -25.61
C GLU A 371 10.08 2.33 -24.93
N GLY A 372 10.71 1.85 -23.86
CA GLY A 372 10.19 0.74 -23.04
C GLY A 372 8.80 1.06 -22.52
N ARG A 373 8.61 2.23 -21.92
CA ARG A 373 7.31 2.69 -21.42
C ARG A 373 6.23 2.69 -22.50
N ARG A 374 6.52 3.23 -23.68
CA ARG A 374 5.59 3.24 -24.81
C ARG A 374 5.26 1.84 -25.32
N ASN A 375 6.25 0.94 -25.35
CA ASN A 375 6.06 -0.42 -25.83
C ASN A 375 5.25 -1.29 -24.85
N GLU A 376 5.35 -1.06 -23.56
CA GLU A 376 4.55 -1.72 -22.54
C GLU A 376 3.05 -1.58 -22.81
N PHE A 377 2.62 -0.39 -23.23
CA PHE A 377 1.21 -0.13 -23.58
C PHE A 377 0.75 -0.78 -24.88
N ALA A 378 1.62 -1.36 -25.68
CA ALA A 378 1.20 -2.07 -26.90
C ALA A 378 0.28 -3.28 -26.61
N ALA A 379 0.33 -3.83 -25.40
CA ALA A 379 -0.53 -4.92 -24.96
C ALA A 379 -1.98 -4.48 -24.60
N PHE A 380 -2.20 -3.16 -24.46
CA PHE A 380 -3.52 -2.64 -24.14
C PHE A 380 -4.28 -2.26 -25.42
N SER A 381 -5.54 -2.70 -25.52
CA SER A 381 -6.38 -2.48 -26.71
C SER A 381 -6.51 -0.99 -27.09
N ALA A 382 -6.58 -0.11 -26.10
CA ALA A 382 -6.66 1.35 -26.26
C ALA A 382 -5.41 1.95 -26.93
N PHE A 383 -4.26 1.30 -26.85
CA PHE A 383 -2.95 1.74 -27.33
C PHE A 383 -2.37 0.84 -28.44
N ALA A 384 -3.20 0.05 -29.11
CA ALA A 384 -2.78 -0.74 -30.28
C ALA A 384 -2.20 0.12 -31.40
N ASP A 385 -2.68 1.38 -31.55
CA ASP A 385 -2.22 2.37 -32.50
C ASP A 385 -0.88 3.01 -32.05
N PRO A 386 0.21 2.94 -32.87
CA PRO A 386 1.49 3.57 -32.55
C PRO A 386 1.39 5.08 -32.28
N ASP A 387 0.55 5.82 -33.02
CA ASP A 387 0.41 7.28 -32.88
C ASP A 387 -0.16 7.65 -31.51
N LYS A 388 -0.99 6.79 -30.93
CA LYS A 388 -1.49 6.98 -29.56
C LYS A 388 -0.40 6.78 -28.53
N ARG A 389 0.50 5.80 -28.74
CA ARG A 389 1.62 5.53 -27.84
C ARG A 389 2.64 6.65 -27.82
N GLU A 390 2.82 7.37 -28.94
CA GLU A 390 3.72 8.53 -28.99
C GLU A 390 3.26 9.70 -28.11
N ARG A 391 1.96 9.77 -27.78
CA ARG A 391 1.40 10.78 -26.88
C ARG A 391 1.66 10.50 -25.41
N ILE A 392 2.08 9.27 -25.08
CA ILE A 392 2.42 8.91 -23.69
C ILE A 392 3.59 9.80 -23.25
N PRO A 393 3.46 10.48 -22.08
CA PRO A 393 4.48 11.38 -21.57
C PRO A 393 5.85 10.71 -21.48
N ASP A 394 6.91 11.47 -21.77
CA ASP A 394 8.28 11.00 -21.57
C ASP A 394 8.58 10.98 -20.07
N PRO A 395 8.90 9.81 -19.46
CA PRO A 395 9.20 9.73 -18.04
C PRO A 395 10.34 10.65 -17.58
N ASN A 396 11.29 10.96 -18.46
CA ASN A 396 12.45 11.79 -18.15
C ASN A 396 12.20 13.30 -18.30
N ALA A 397 11.07 13.71 -18.89
CA ALA A 397 10.75 15.11 -19.04
C ALA A 397 10.40 15.76 -17.70
N ALA A 398 10.95 16.95 -17.42
CA ALA A 398 10.64 17.67 -16.19
C ALA A 398 9.13 17.92 -16.01
N GLN A 399 8.44 18.21 -17.11
CA GLN A 399 6.99 18.44 -17.12
C GLN A 399 6.18 17.23 -16.63
N THR A 400 6.64 16.00 -16.87
CA THR A 400 5.99 14.76 -16.40
C THR A 400 5.95 14.69 -14.87
N PHE A 401 6.93 15.28 -14.19
CA PHE A 401 6.96 15.42 -12.76
C PHE A 401 6.24 16.68 -12.25
N GLU A 402 6.38 17.80 -12.94
CA GLU A 402 5.87 19.10 -12.49
C GLU A 402 4.34 19.16 -12.42
N VAL A 403 3.64 18.39 -13.24
CA VAL A 403 2.17 18.32 -13.21
C VAL A 403 1.61 17.74 -11.90
N LEU A 404 2.43 17.07 -11.10
CA LEU A 404 2.02 16.44 -9.83
C LEU A 404 1.85 17.46 -8.70
N ARG A 405 2.61 18.56 -8.72
CA ARG A 405 2.80 19.47 -7.58
C ARG A 405 1.55 20.21 -7.09
N PRO A 406 0.58 20.61 -7.91
CA PRO A 406 -0.56 21.40 -7.44
C PRO A 406 -1.59 20.63 -6.60
N ALA A 407 -1.55 19.29 -6.59
CA ALA A 407 -2.64 18.45 -6.12
C ALA A 407 -2.87 18.46 -4.61
N LEU A 408 -1.85 18.76 -3.82
CA LEU A 408 -1.82 18.42 -2.40
C LEU A 408 -1.98 19.65 -1.48
N THR A 409 -2.28 20.80 -2.05
CA THR A 409 -2.42 22.06 -1.31
C THR A 409 -3.85 22.57 -1.21
N SER A 410 -4.84 21.80 -1.66
CA SER A 410 -6.24 22.19 -1.49
C SER A 410 -6.62 22.17 -0.01
N THR A 411 -6.91 23.33 0.53
CA THR A 411 -7.38 23.49 1.92
C THR A 411 -8.90 23.67 1.98
N GLU A 412 -9.60 23.60 0.84
CA GLU A 412 -11.05 23.77 0.83
C GLU A 412 -11.74 22.43 1.12
N PRO A 413 -12.67 22.42 2.09
CA PRO A 413 -13.45 21.23 2.43
C PRO A 413 -14.28 20.79 1.21
N SER A 414 -13.95 19.65 0.61
CA SER A 414 -14.76 19.05 -0.43
C SER A 414 -15.73 18.02 0.17
N ALA A 415 -16.78 17.66 -0.58
CA ALA A 415 -17.68 16.58 -0.19
C ALA A 415 -16.93 15.23 -0.04
N THR A 416 -15.88 15.01 -0.84
CA THR A 416 -15.02 13.83 -0.75
C THR A 416 -14.22 13.84 0.55
N HIS A 417 -13.58 14.96 0.89
CA HIS A 417 -12.84 15.09 2.14
C HIS A 417 -13.74 14.83 3.37
N GLU A 418 -14.95 15.38 3.37
CA GLU A 418 -15.92 15.16 4.44
C GLU A 418 -16.35 13.68 4.54
N LEU A 419 -16.53 12.99 3.41
CA LEU A 419 -16.82 11.56 3.39
C LEU A 419 -15.67 10.75 4.04
N TYR A 420 -14.42 10.99 3.64
CA TYR A 420 -13.25 10.31 4.23
C TYR A 420 -13.17 10.56 5.74
N ARG A 421 -13.33 11.81 6.17
CA ARG A 421 -13.30 12.20 7.58
C ARG A 421 -14.38 11.47 8.41
N GLN A 422 -15.62 11.41 7.90
CA GLN A 422 -16.72 10.71 8.57
C GLN A 422 -16.46 9.20 8.66
N LEU A 423 -15.99 8.57 7.57
CA LEU A 423 -15.67 7.16 7.55
C LEU A 423 -14.56 6.81 8.53
N LEU A 424 -13.49 7.61 8.57
CA LEU A 424 -12.39 7.40 9.50
C LEU A 424 -12.83 7.61 10.96
N GLN A 425 -13.73 8.56 11.24
CA GLN A 425 -14.32 8.69 12.58
C GLN A 425 -15.12 7.45 12.99
N VAL A 426 -15.92 6.88 12.08
CA VAL A 426 -16.64 5.63 12.34
C VAL A 426 -15.66 4.48 12.59
N ARG A 427 -14.60 4.35 11.75
CA ARG A 427 -13.55 3.35 11.90
C ARG A 427 -12.87 3.44 13.27
N HIS A 428 -12.39 4.63 13.65
CA HIS A 428 -11.74 4.86 14.95
C HIS A 428 -12.64 4.53 16.14
N ARG A 429 -13.92 4.88 16.04
CA ARG A 429 -14.85 4.70 17.16
C ARG A 429 -15.35 3.28 17.31
N HIS A 430 -15.63 2.57 16.22
CA HIS A 430 -16.41 1.33 16.23
C HIS A 430 -15.64 0.10 15.75
N ILE A 431 -14.55 0.25 15.00
CA ILE A 431 -13.85 -0.88 14.37
C ILE A 431 -12.47 -1.08 15.01
N ILE A 432 -11.60 -0.08 14.97
CA ILE A 432 -10.21 -0.18 15.48
C ILE A 432 -10.13 -0.76 16.91
N PRO A 433 -10.95 -0.34 17.90
CA PRO A 433 -10.84 -0.86 19.25
C PRO A 433 -11.14 -2.37 19.38
N HIS A 434 -11.75 -2.94 18.34
CA HIS A 434 -12.21 -4.33 18.35
C HIS A 434 -11.56 -5.19 17.26
N LEU A 435 -10.57 -4.66 16.52
CA LEU A 435 -9.84 -5.40 15.48
C LEU A 435 -9.00 -6.56 16.01
N PRO A 436 -8.32 -6.47 17.18
CA PRO A 436 -7.58 -7.62 17.71
C PRO A 436 -8.50 -8.82 17.91
N GLY A 437 -8.14 -9.97 17.32
CA GLY A 437 -8.94 -11.18 17.37
C GLY A 437 -10.12 -11.26 16.40
N THR A 438 -10.23 -10.29 15.49
CA THR A 438 -11.25 -10.30 14.43
C THR A 438 -11.04 -11.48 13.48
N GLN A 439 -12.15 -12.11 13.08
CA GLN A 439 -12.19 -13.21 12.14
C GLN A 439 -13.23 -12.93 11.05
N ALA A 440 -12.91 -13.24 9.80
CA ALA A 440 -13.91 -13.27 8.74
C ALA A 440 -14.89 -14.42 9.01
N LEU A 441 -16.18 -14.15 8.75
CA LEU A 441 -17.25 -15.14 8.88
C LEU A 441 -17.67 -15.66 7.53
N ASP A 442 -18.20 -14.76 6.69
CA ASP A 442 -18.75 -15.12 5.37
C ASP A 442 -18.76 -13.90 4.43
N ALA A 443 -18.82 -14.19 3.13
CA ALA A 443 -19.10 -13.20 2.11
C ALA A 443 -20.01 -13.82 1.02
N GLU A 444 -21.24 -13.35 0.97
CA GLU A 444 -22.27 -13.81 0.04
C GLU A 444 -22.30 -12.91 -1.20
N VAL A 445 -22.37 -13.53 -2.39
CA VAL A 445 -22.64 -12.81 -3.64
C VAL A 445 -24.16 -12.64 -3.79
N LEU A 446 -24.62 -11.40 -3.72
CA LEU A 446 -26.05 -11.05 -3.84
C LEU A 446 -26.48 -10.87 -5.29
N GLY A 447 -25.54 -10.57 -6.17
CA GLY A 447 -25.75 -10.34 -7.60
C GLY A 447 -24.48 -9.76 -8.24
N THR A 448 -24.52 -9.50 -9.53
CA THR A 448 -23.37 -8.90 -10.24
C THR A 448 -23.00 -7.55 -9.61
N GLY A 449 -21.79 -7.44 -9.09
CA GLY A 449 -21.29 -6.24 -8.42
C GLY A 449 -21.84 -6.01 -7.01
N ALA A 450 -22.58 -6.97 -6.43
CA ALA A 450 -23.17 -6.85 -5.12
C ALA A 450 -22.76 -8.00 -4.18
N VAL A 451 -22.28 -7.67 -2.99
CA VAL A 451 -21.83 -8.61 -1.96
C VAL A 451 -22.30 -8.19 -0.58
N SER A 452 -22.51 -9.17 0.30
CA SER A 452 -22.68 -8.99 1.75
C SER A 452 -21.55 -9.72 2.46
N ALA A 453 -20.69 -9.00 3.19
CA ALA A 453 -19.59 -9.59 3.91
C ALA A 453 -19.71 -9.33 5.42
N SER A 454 -19.35 -10.32 6.23
CA SER A 454 -19.44 -10.22 7.69
C SER A 454 -18.19 -10.72 8.40
N TRP A 455 -17.89 -10.10 9.54
CA TRP A 455 -16.74 -10.39 10.39
C TRP A 455 -17.15 -10.38 11.86
N ARG A 456 -16.62 -11.31 12.62
CA ARG A 456 -16.71 -11.28 14.08
C ARG A 456 -15.56 -10.48 14.63
N LEU A 457 -15.85 -9.33 15.22
CA LEU A 457 -14.87 -8.48 15.89
C LEU A 457 -14.39 -9.13 17.20
N GLY A 458 -13.23 -8.69 17.70
CA GLY A 458 -12.63 -9.27 18.91
C GLY A 458 -13.47 -9.17 20.19
N ASN A 459 -14.44 -8.26 20.24
CA ASN A 459 -15.42 -8.17 21.33
C ASN A 459 -16.64 -9.09 21.13
N GLY A 460 -16.65 -9.92 20.10
CA GLY A 460 -17.74 -10.83 19.75
C GLY A 460 -18.90 -10.21 18.99
N SER A 461 -18.90 -8.90 18.72
CA SER A 461 -19.89 -8.28 17.85
C SER A 461 -19.67 -8.68 16.39
N GLU A 462 -20.70 -8.63 15.56
CA GLU A 462 -20.63 -8.89 14.12
C GLU A 462 -20.73 -7.59 13.34
N LEU A 463 -19.65 -7.26 12.61
CA LEU A 463 -19.62 -6.18 11.62
C LEU A 463 -20.08 -6.77 10.29
N ARG A 464 -20.99 -6.08 9.59
CA ARG A 464 -21.48 -6.44 8.26
C ARG A 464 -21.39 -5.25 7.32
N ILE A 465 -20.98 -5.51 6.08
CA ILE A 465 -20.99 -4.55 4.98
C ILE A 465 -21.81 -5.15 3.83
N ASP A 466 -22.91 -4.50 3.49
CA ASP A 466 -23.73 -4.79 2.33
C ASP A 466 -23.37 -3.77 1.24
N LEU A 467 -22.79 -4.24 0.14
CA LEU A 467 -22.22 -3.43 -0.93
C LEU A 467 -22.88 -3.75 -2.26
N ASN A 468 -23.27 -2.74 -3.02
CA ASN A 468 -23.70 -2.86 -4.41
C ASN A 468 -23.01 -1.80 -5.28
N LEU A 469 -22.04 -2.23 -6.08
CA LEU A 469 -21.32 -1.39 -7.04
C LEU A 469 -21.99 -1.30 -8.41
N SER A 470 -23.11 -2.04 -8.60
CA SER A 470 -23.81 -2.10 -9.89
C SER A 470 -24.90 -1.02 -10.03
N ALA A 471 -25.30 -0.75 -11.28
CA ALA A 471 -26.40 0.17 -11.60
C ALA A 471 -27.80 -0.42 -11.34
N ARG A 472 -27.89 -1.65 -10.81
CA ARG A 472 -29.18 -2.34 -10.62
C ARG A 472 -29.41 -2.60 -9.14
N PRO A 473 -30.67 -2.44 -8.66
CA PRO A 473 -30.99 -2.87 -7.32
C PRO A 473 -30.93 -4.40 -7.22
N VAL A 474 -30.62 -4.89 -6.03
CA VAL A 474 -30.53 -6.32 -5.73
C VAL A 474 -31.49 -6.67 -4.58
N SER A 475 -32.18 -7.79 -4.67
CA SER A 475 -33.02 -8.28 -3.56
C SER A 475 -32.09 -8.78 -2.44
N HIS A 476 -32.26 -8.22 -1.25
CA HIS A 476 -31.50 -8.60 -0.07
C HIS A 476 -32.27 -8.30 1.21
N THR A 477 -32.24 -9.20 2.16
CA THR A 477 -32.88 -9.04 3.47
C THR A 477 -31.82 -9.21 4.57
N PRO A 478 -31.42 -8.13 5.24
CA PRO A 478 -30.41 -8.21 6.31
C PRO A 478 -30.98 -8.92 7.56
N PRO A 479 -30.12 -9.39 8.47
CA PRO A 479 -30.54 -9.89 9.78
C PRO A 479 -31.34 -8.84 10.57
N ALA A 480 -32.36 -9.28 11.29
CA ALA A 480 -33.40 -8.44 11.88
C ALA A 480 -32.97 -7.48 13.01
N VAL A 481 -31.72 -7.56 13.53
CA VAL A 481 -31.27 -6.76 14.69
C VAL A 481 -29.82 -6.30 14.47
N ALA A 482 -29.65 -5.18 13.80
CA ALA A 482 -28.34 -4.56 13.66
C ALA A 482 -28.44 -3.04 13.82
N THR A 483 -27.41 -2.41 14.38
CA THR A 483 -27.28 -0.96 14.43
C THR A 483 -26.57 -0.49 13.17
N LEU A 484 -27.22 0.36 12.39
CA LEU A 484 -26.61 0.99 11.22
C LEU A 484 -25.52 1.98 11.71
N LEU A 485 -24.27 1.74 11.31
CA LEU A 485 -23.16 2.62 11.61
C LEU A 485 -22.94 3.68 10.53
N PHE A 486 -23.16 3.29 9.27
CA PHE A 486 -22.97 4.17 8.11
C PHE A 486 -23.79 3.69 6.91
N GLU A 487 -24.25 4.63 6.10
CA GLU A 487 -24.86 4.37 4.80
C GLU A 487 -24.41 5.36 3.73
N GLN A 488 -24.25 4.87 2.53
CA GLN A 488 -23.94 5.67 1.34
C GLN A 488 -24.68 5.08 0.13
N PRO A 489 -25.55 5.85 -0.56
CA PRO A 489 -26.03 7.19 -0.19
C PRO A 489 -27.02 7.17 0.99
N PRO A 490 -27.31 8.33 1.60
CA PRO A 490 -28.31 8.43 2.68
C PRO A 490 -29.69 7.90 2.27
N GLY A 491 -30.35 7.16 3.17
CA GLY A 491 -31.66 6.54 2.94
C GLY A 491 -31.60 5.13 2.33
N SER A 492 -30.41 4.60 2.06
CA SER A 492 -30.23 3.23 1.57
C SER A 492 -30.73 2.18 2.57
N GLY A 493 -30.57 2.43 3.88
CA GLY A 493 -31.07 1.56 4.94
C GLY A 493 -32.58 1.35 4.90
N GLN A 494 -33.36 2.40 4.62
CA GLN A 494 -34.82 2.28 4.48
C GLN A 494 -35.24 1.39 3.30
N GLN A 495 -34.46 1.41 2.22
CA GLN A 495 -34.74 0.54 1.06
C GLN A 495 -34.33 -0.89 1.37
N LEU A 496 -33.25 -1.08 2.10
CA LEU A 496 -32.81 -2.40 2.56
C LEU A 496 -33.85 -3.05 3.50
N ASP A 497 -34.45 -2.27 4.42
CA ASP A 497 -35.55 -2.73 5.28
C ASP A 497 -36.77 -3.21 4.49
N GLN A 498 -36.92 -2.73 3.25
CA GLN A 498 -37.97 -3.18 2.30
C GLN A 498 -37.49 -4.35 1.42
N GLY A 499 -36.35 -4.94 1.71
CA GLY A 499 -35.78 -6.08 1.00
C GLY A 499 -35.02 -5.73 -0.28
N THR A 500 -34.58 -4.50 -0.43
CA THR A 500 -33.86 -4.05 -1.64
C THR A 500 -32.59 -3.32 -1.29
N LEU A 501 -31.44 -3.83 -1.76
CA LEU A 501 -30.16 -3.15 -1.73
C LEU A 501 -30.06 -2.24 -2.97
N PRO A 502 -30.08 -0.91 -2.83
CA PRO A 502 -30.13 0.01 -3.97
C PRO A 502 -28.84 -0.02 -4.82
N PRO A 503 -28.89 0.55 -6.04
CA PRO A 503 -27.70 0.71 -6.87
C PRO A 503 -26.63 1.60 -6.19
N TYR A 504 -25.35 1.31 -6.44
CA TYR A 504 -24.22 2.15 -6.02
C TYR A 504 -24.26 2.52 -4.53
N CYS A 505 -24.48 1.53 -3.66
CA CYS A 505 -24.60 1.78 -2.23
C CYS A 505 -23.70 0.89 -1.38
N ALA A 506 -23.43 1.36 -0.18
CA ALA A 506 -22.82 0.58 0.89
C ALA A 506 -23.51 0.88 2.21
N LEU A 507 -23.84 -0.16 2.95
CA LEU A 507 -24.37 -0.08 4.31
C LEU A 507 -23.44 -0.84 5.26
N VAL A 508 -23.15 -0.23 6.38
CA VAL A 508 -22.30 -0.82 7.42
C VAL A 508 -23.12 -0.93 8.69
N SER A 509 -23.25 -2.14 9.19
CA SER A 509 -24.04 -2.43 10.39
C SER A 509 -23.26 -3.25 11.42
N LEU A 510 -23.63 -3.11 12.68
CA LEU A 510 -23.06 -3.81 13.81
C LEU A 510 -24.14 -4.52 14.62
N THR A 511 -24.00 -5.84 14.77
CA THR A 511 -24.84 -6.66 15.66
C THR A 511 -24.08 -6.87 16.96
N ALA A 512 -24.69 -6.56 18.11
CA ALA A 512 -24.06 -6.79 19.41
C ALA A 512 -23.74 -8.27 19.63
N ALA A 513 -22.67 -8.54 20.37
CA ALA A 513 -22.36 -9.89 20.80
C ALA A 513 -23.56 -10.50 21.56
N ALA A 514 -23.87 -11.76 21.27
CA ALA A 514 -24.84 -12.49 22.07
C ALA A 514 -24.37 -12.51 23.54
N PRO A 515 -25.24 -12.22 24.51
CA PRO A 515 -24.85 -12.31 25.91
C PRO A 515 -24.34 -13.75 26.21
N LEU A 516 -23.16 -13.84 26.79
CA LEU A 516 -22.67 -15.13 27.30
C LEU A 516 -23.74 -15.69 28.25
N LEU A 517 -24.37 -16.78 27.86
CA LEU A 517 -25.23 -17.54 28.80
C LEU A 517 -24.32 -17.93 29.98
N PRO A 518 -24.70 -17.65 31.22
CA PRO A 518 -23.96 -18.16 32.37
C PRO A 518 -23.84 -19.68 32.21
N LEU A 519 -22.62 -20.19 32.28
CA LEU A 519 -22.39 -21.62 32.38
C LEU A 519 -23.21 -22.06 33.61
N ASP A 520 -24.32 -22.78 33.34
CA ASP A 520 -25.17 -23.35 34.40
C ASP A 520 -24.26 -24.12 35.33
N GLY A 521 -24.19 -23.55 36.53
CA GLY A 521 -23.30 -23.99 37.57
C GLY A 521 -23.55 -25.42 37.96
N GLU A 522 -22.53 -25.97 38.50
CA GLU A 522 -22.46 -27.07 39.42
C GLU A 522 -23.81 -27.41 40.02
N ARG A 523 -24.42 -28.48 39.54
CA ARG A 523 -25.40 -29.19 40.33
C ARG A 523 -24.62 -29.98 41.38
N GLN A 524 -24.83 -29.59 42.60
CA GLN A 524 -24.46 -30.32 43.82
C GLN A 524 -24.86 -31.80 43.78
#